data_9aa51080aba9cc1033f0250c6d78503b
#
_entry.id   9aa51080aba9cc1033f0250c6d78503b
#
_cell.length_a   1.000
_cell.length_b   1.000
_cell.length_c   1.000
_cell.angle_alpha   90.00
_cell.angle_beta   90.00
_cell.angle_gamma   90.00
#
_symmetry.space_group_name_H-M   'P 1'
#
loop_
_entity.id
_entity.type
_entity.pdbx_description
1 polymer ?
#
loop_
_entity_poly.entity_id
_entity_poly.type
_entity_poly.pdbx_seq_one_letter_code
_entity_poly.pdbx_strand_id
1 'polypeptide(L)'
;REGTASYTSPQIAEKLDYYGAWLELSSSLNCGFLTLYSLNKYFPHVMEIVSDMLKHPLFPEKELGVVREVNRQQFLVNSTRVEVISRKHFNRALFGESHPFGRYAEEEDYGRITPEVLKEFYRTHYHSGNCSVYVSGNVTPEIVRCIEEQIGNSVWGEIREMSKIQLPEPCRSENQHIFIERED
;
A
#
# COMPACT_ATOMS: atom_id res chain seq x y z
N ARG A 1 -0.54 7.62 6.56
CA ARG A 1 -1.18 8.86 7.07
C ARG A 1 -1.14 8.98 8.60
N GLU A 2 -0.88 7.90 9.31
CA GLU A 2 -1.13 7.81 10.76
C GLU A 2 -0.02 8.46 11.62
N GLY A 3 0.92 9.13 11.01
CA GLY A 3 1.96 9.93 11.62
C GLY A 3 3.33 9.68 11.02
N THR A 4 4.15 10.71 11.14
CA THR A 4 5.56 10.73 10.74
C THR A 4 6.42 11.23 11.89
N ALA A 5 7.73 11.23 11.71
CA ALA A 5 8.63 11.81 12.72
C ALA A 5 8.34 13.30 12.98
N SER A 6 7.84 14.04 11.97
CA SER A 6 7.61 15.48 12.05
C SER A 6 6.16 15.87 12.30
N TYR A 7 5.20 15.02 11.93
CA TYR A 7 3.77 15.36 11.93
C TYR A 7 2.92 14.24 12.51
N THR A 8 1.94 14.62 13.32
CA THR A 8 0.84 13.72 13.73
C THR A 8 -0.16 13.54 12.59
N SER A 9 -1.00 12.51 12.67
CA SER A 9 -2.07 12.24 11.69
C SER A 9 -3.00 13.44 11.46
N PRO A 10 -3.53 14.13 12.51
CA PRO A 10 -4.32 15.34 12.31
C PRO A 10 -3.55 16.47 11.63
N GLN A 11 -2.27 16.69 11.97
CA GLN A 11 -1.45 17.72 11.34
C GLN A 11 -1.21 17.46 9.86
N ILE A 12 -1.03 16.19 9.47
CA ILE A 12 -0.92 15.81 8.04
C ILE A 12 -2.21 16.16 7.31
N ALA A 13 -3.37 15.79 7.87
CA ALA A 13 -4.67 16.06 7.28
C ALA A 13 -4.91 17.58 7.13
N GLU A 14 -4.70 18.35 8.21
CA GLU A 14 -4.87 19.81 8.23
C GLU A 14 -3.98 20.50 7.19
N LYS A 15 -2.72 20.09 7.06
CA LYS A 15 -1.80 20.67 6.07
C LYS A 15 -2.20 20.34 4.64
N LEU A 16 -2.61 19.11 4.35
CA LEU A 16 -3.09 18.72 3.03
C LEU A 16 -4.35 19.52 2.66
N ASP A 17 -5.30 19.65 3.59
CA ASP A 17 -6.52 20.43 3.40
C ASP A 17 -6.21 21.93 3.19
N TYR A 18 -5.29 22.49 3.96
CA TYR A 18 -4.86 23.88 3.83
C TYR A 18 -4.30 24.20 2.44
N TYR A 19 -3.53 23.29 1.86
CA TYR A 19 -3.01 23.44 0.51
C TYR A 19 -3.97 22.96 -0.59
N GLY A 20 -5.16 22.48 -0.24
CA GLY A 20 -6.11 21.90 -1.18
C GLY A 20 -5.55 20.70 -1.92
N ALA A 21 -4.70 19.93 -1.27
CA ALA A 21 -4.08 18.74 -1.83
C ALA A 21 -4.87 17.49 -1.45
N TRP A 22 -4.92 16.53 -2.39
CA TRP A 22 -5.56 15.24 -2.15
C TRP A 22 -4.50 14.13 -2.22
N LEU A 23 -4.49 13.29 -1.20
CA LEU A 23 -3.58 12.15 -1.09
C LEU A 23 -4.37 10.85 -1.03
N GLU A 24 -4.15 9.99 -2.00
CA GLU A 24 -4.72 8.66 -2.07
C GLU A 24 -3.65 7.61 -1.83
N LEU A 25 -3.97 6.64 -0.97
CA LEU A 25 -3.13 5.48 -0.70
C LEU A 25 -3.88 4.23 -1.12
N SER A 26 -3.27 3.43 -1.95
CA SER A 26 -3.83 2.15 -2.38
C SER A 26 -2.75 1.08 -2.49
N SER A 27 -3.15 -0.17 -2.55
CA SER A 27 -2.23 -1.29 -2.70
C SER A 27 -2.80 -2.35 -3.62
N SER A 28 -1.92 -3.00 -4.34
CA SER A 28 -2.19 -4.23 -5.07
C SER A 28 -1.37 -5.37 -4.45
N LEU A 29 -1.42 -6.55 -5.05
CA LEU A 29 -0.67 -7.72 -4.55
C LEU A 29 0.85 -7.53 -4.55
N ASN A 30 1.38 -6.65 -5.40
CA ASN A 30 2.81 -6.47 -5.60
C ASN A 30 3.28 -5.01 -5.60
N CYS A 31 2.37 -4.05 -5.47
CA CYS A 31 2.72 -2.63 -5.45
C CYS A 31 1.89 -1.88 -4.42
N GLY A 32 2.52 -0.94 -3.72
CA GLY A 32 1.85 0.14 -3.00
C GLY A 32 1.85 1.41 -3.84
N PHE A 33 0.75 2.14 -3.86
CA PHE A 33 0.61 3.40 -4.59
C PHE A 33 0.32 4.54 -3.63
N LEU A 34 1.02 5.61 -3.83
CA LEU A 34 0.73 6.90 -3.23
C LEU A 34 0.48 7.88 -4.38
N THR A 35 -0.73 8.38 -4.49
CA THR A 35 -1.11 9.35 -5.52
C THR A 35 -1.38 10.70 -4.88
N LEU A 36 -0.66 11.70 -5.31
CA LEU A 36 -0.79 13.07 -4.86
C LEU A 36 -1.41 13.94 -5.95
N TYR A 37 -2.49 14.64 -5.63
CA TYR A 37 -3.07 15.70 -6.44
C TYR A 37 -2.82 17.03 -5.76
N SER A 38 -2.17 17.96 -6.47
CA SER A 38 -1.83 19.27 -5.92
C SER A 38 -1.77 20.33 -7.01
N LEU A 39 -2.05 21.58 -6.64
CA LEU A 39 -1.75 22.73 -7.49
C LEU A 39 -0.24 22.98 -7.52
N ASN A 40 0.30 23.33 -8.70
CA ASN A 40 1.74 23.60 -8.86
C ASN A 40 2.26 24.62 -7.83
N LYS A 41 1.47 25.65 -7.54
CA LYS A 41 1.82 26.69 -6.55
C LYS A 41 2.19 26.14 -5.17
N TYR A 42 1.50 25.08 -4.74
CA TYR A 42 1.66 24.49 -3.41
C TYR A 42 2.44 23.17 -3.40
N PHE A 43 2.80 22.70 -4.60
CA PHE A 43 3.44 21.41 -4.77
C PHE A 43 4.69 21.22 -3.90
N PRO A 44 5.63 22.18 -3.77
CA PRO A 44 6.80 22.02 -2.92
C PRO A 44 6.45 21.73 -1.45
N HIS A 45 5.51 22.48 -0.90
CA HIS A 45 5.09 22.31 0.51
C HIS A 45 4.42 20.95 0.77
N VAL A 46 3.59 20.51 -0.18
CA VAL A 46 2.92 19.21 -0.05
C VAL A 46 3.92 18.08 -0.27
N MET A 47 4.89 18.28 -1.16
CA MET A 47 5.92 17.28 -1.45
C MET A 47 6.85 17.04 -0.24
N GLU A 48 7.12 18.05 0.58
CA GLU A 48 7.83 17.90 1.86
C GLU A 48 7.09 16.94 2.80
N ILE A 49 5.77 17.09 2.90
CA ILE A 49 4.92 16.21 3.74
C ILE A 49 4.96 14.78 3.20
N VAL A 50 4.82 14.61 1.89
CA VAL A 50 4.88 13.29 1.23
C VAL A 50 6.26 12.65 1.42
N SER A 51 7.33 13.42 1.27
CA SER A 51 8.69 12.95 1.49
C SER A 51 8.89 12.45 2.93
N ASP A 52 8.38 13.18 3.91
CA ASP A 52 8.45 12.78 5.32
C ASP A 52 7.62 11.52 5.61
N MET A 53 6.44 11.40 4.99
CA MET A 53 5.62 10.18 5.05
C MET A 53 6.31 8.96 4.46
N LEU A 54 7.07 9.14 3.38
CA LEU A 54 7.79 8.06 2.71
C LEU A 54 9.07 7.67 3.44
N LYS A 55 9.77 8.61 4.06
CA LYS A 55 11.09 8.39 4.63
C LYS A 55 11.06 8.11 6.14
N HIS A 56 10.12 8.71 6.85
CA HIS A 56 10.08 8.68 8.31
C HIS A 56 8.69 8.33 8.87
N PRO A 57 8.02 7.27 8.35
CA PRO A 57 6.72 6.88 8.88
C PRO A 57 6.85 6.36 10.31
N LEU A 58 5.87 6.70 11.12
CA LEU A 58 5.65 6.07 12.40
C LEU A 58 4.52 5.04 12.27
N PHE A 59 4.59 4.00 13.09
CA PHE A 59 3.54 2.99 13.18
C PHE A 59 3.02 2.95 14.63
N PRO A 60 2.26 4.00 15.07
CA PRO A 60 1.81 4.06 16.45
C PRO A 60 0.78 2.96 16.73
N GLU A 61 0.93 2.27 17.87
CA GLU A 61 0.08 1.12 18.23
C GLU A 61 -1.40 1.50 18.28
N LYS A 62 -1.73 2.69 18.82
CA LYS A 62 -3.10 3.15 18.95
C LYS A 62 -3.79 3.30 17.60
N GLU A 63 -3.16 3.99 16.67
CA GLU A 63 -3.66 4.21 15.31
C GLU A 63 -3.72 2.91 14.53
N LEU A 64 -2.70 2.06 14.67
CA LEU A 64 -2.69 0.73 14.08
C LEU A 64 -3.86 -0.12 14.59
N GLY A 65 -4.17 -0.06 15.89
CA GLY A 65 -5.31 -0.76 16.48
C GLY A 65 -6.63 -0.36 15.81
N VAL A 66 -6.84 0.94 15.59
CA VAL A 66 -8.04 1.44 14.91
C VAL A 66 -8.10 0.97 13.45
N VAL A 67 -7.02 1.16 12.70
CA VAL A 67 -6.94 0.77 11.28
C VAL A 67 -7.15 -0.74 11.13
N ARG A 68 -6.53 -1.54 11.98
CA ARG A 68 -6.66 -2.99 11.98
C ARG A 68 -8.10 -3.43 12.21
N GLU A 69 -8.79 -2.85 13.20
CA GLU A 69 -10.17 -3.20 13.51
C GLU A 69 -11.13 -2.79 12.38
N VAL A 70 -10.98 -1.57 11.83
CA VAL A 70 -11.79 -1.12 10.68
C VAL A 70 -11.60 -2.07 9.48
N ASN A 71 -10.36 -2.43 9.16
CA ASN A 71 -10.10 -3.34 8.04
C ASN A 71 -10.61 -4.76 8.32
N ARG A 72 -10.51 -5.26 9.55
CA ARG A 72 -11.08 -6.56 9.95
C ARG A 72 -12.59 -6.56 9.78
N GLN A 73 -13.28 -5.53 10.23
CA GLN A 73 -14.74 -5.41 10.05
C GLN A 73 -15.12 -5.36 8.56
N GLN A 74 -14.38 -4.58 7.76
CA GLN A 74 -14.60 -4.53 6.31
C GLN A 74 -14.34 -5.89 5.65
N PHE A 75 -13.33 -6.63 6.10
CA PHE A 75 -13.06 -7.99 5.64
C PHE A 75 -14.24 -8.92 5.93
N LEU A 76 -14.80 -8.91 7.15
CA LEU A 76 -15.95 -9.75 7.54
C LEU A 76 -17.16 -9.46 6.65
N VAL A 77 -17.46 -8.17 6.41
CA VAL A 77 -18.56 -7.78 5.51
C VAL A 77 -18.30 -8.24 4.08
N ASN A 78 -17.07 -8.08 3.58
CA ASN A 78 -16.73 -8.45 2.21
C ASN A 78 -16.66 -9.98 2.02
N SER A 79 -16.27 -10.73 3.03
CA SER A 79 -16.16 -12.19 2.97
C SER A 79 -17.50 -12.90 2.74
N THR A 80 -18.63 -12.21 2.97
CA THR A 80 -19.97 -12.73 2.70
C THR A 80 -20.45 -12.46 1.27
N ARG A 81 -19.74 -11.66 0.49
CA ARG A 81 -20.15 -11.29 -0.87
C ARG A 81 -19.80 -12.39 -1.87
N VAL A 82 -20.77 -12.76 -2.70
CA VAL A 82 -20.62 -13.83 -3.71
C VAL A 82 -19.48 -13.54 -4.67
N GLU A 83 -19.34 -12.30 -5.13
CA GLU A 83 -18.27 -11.91 -6.04
C GLU A 83 -16.87 -12.05 -5.42
N VAL A 84 -16.73 -11.80 -4.11
CA VAL A 84 -15.45 -11.98 -3.40
C VAL A 84 -15.12 -13.46 -3.24
N ILE A 85 -16.11 -14.26 -2.85
CA ILE A 85 -16.00 -15.71 -2.71
C ILE A 85 -15.62 -16.33 -4.05
N SER A 86 -16.36 -16.01 -5.11
CA SER A 86 -16.11 -16.54 -6.47
C SER A 86 -14.70 -16.22 -6.96
N ARG A 87 -14.23 -14.97 -6.75
CA ARG A 87 -12.89 -14.55 -7.13
C ARG A 87 -11.80 -15.30 -6.33
N LYS A 88 -12.02 -15.47 -5.03
CA LYS A 88 -11.11 -16.24 -4.17
C LYS A 88 -10.95 -17.68 -4.69
N HIS A 89 -12.04 -18.36 -4.98
CA HIS A 89 -12.00 -19.72 -5.49
C HIS A 89 -11.46 -19.82 -6.91
N PHE A 90 -11.83 -18.89 -7.79
CA PHE A 90 -11.27 -18.82 -9.14
C PHE A 90 -9.75 -18.67 -9.13
N ASN A 91 -9.23 -17.74 -8.32
CA ASN A 91 -7.79 -17.53 -8.24
C ASN A 91 -7.07 -18.74 -7.61
N ARG A 92 -7.66 -19.38 -6.59
CA ARG A 92 -7.11 -20.63 -6.03
C ARG A 92 -7.06 -21.76 -7.06
N ALA A 93 -8.11 -21.90 -7.86
CA ALA A 93 -8.16 -22.89 -8.91
C ALA A 93 -7.13 -22.63 -10.03
N LEU A 94 -6.90 -21.36 -10.37
CA LEU A 94 -5.98 -20.95 -11.43
C LEU A 94 -4.52 -20.99 -11.00
N PHE A 95 -4.21 -20.52 -9.79
CA PHE A 95 -2.84 -20.31 -9.33
C PHE A 95 -2.39 -21.35 -8.29
N GLY A 96 -3.32 -22.01 -7.61
CA GLY A 96 -3.02 -22.88 -6.47
C GLY A 96 -2.83 -22.09 -5.18
N GLU A 97 -2.96 -22.75 -4.03
CA GLU A 97 -2.88 -22.12 -2.70
C GLU A 97 -1.46 -21.69 -2.31
N SER A 98 -0.43 -22.27 -2.89
CA SER A 98 0.96 -21.91 -2.64
C SER A 98 1.40 -20.66 -3.41
N HIS A 99 0.69 -20.29 -4.47
CA HIS A 99 1.01 -19.13 -5.29
C HIS A 99 0.52 -17.84 -4.62
N PRO A 100 1.29 -16.73 -4.63
CA PRO A 100 0.87 -15.46 -4.03
C PRO A 100 -0.51 -14.96 -4.50
N PHE A 101 -0.86 -15.18 -5.77
CA PHE A 101 -2.16 -14.77 -6.31
C PHE A 101 -3.31 -15.72 -5.95
N GLY A 102 -3.03 -16.92 -5.47
CA GLY A 102 -4.02 -17.87 -4.97
C GLY A 102 -4.22 -17.81 -3.45
N ARG A 103 -3.33 -17.10 -2.74
CA ARG A 103 -3.45 -16.89 -1.29
C ARG A 103 -4.36 -15.70 -0.99
N TYR A 104 -5.11 -15.85 0.10
CA TYR A 104 -5.98 -14.80 0.61
C TYR A 104 -5.77 -14.66 2.11
N ALA A 105 -5.95 -13.43 2.61
CA ALA A 105 -5.96 -13.18 4.03
C ALA A 105 -7.14 -13.90 4.68
N GLU A 106 -6.92 -14.37 5.88
CA GLU A 106 -7.94 -14.90 6.78
C GLU A 106 -8.11 -13.93 7.96
N GLU A 107 -9.20 -14.08 8.73
CA GLU A 107 -9.51 -13.14 9.82
C GLU A 107 -8.39 -13.11 10.88
N GLU A 108 -7.79 -14.23 11.17
CA GLU A 108 -6.73 -14.38 12.17
C GLU A 108 -5.45 -13.60 11.80
N ASP A 109 -5.23 -13.34 10.52
CA ASP A 109 -4.05 -12.60 10.05
C ASP A 109 -4.05 -11.15 10.54
N TYR A 110 -5.24 -10.57 10.75
CA TYR A 110 -5.35 -9.22 11.31
C TYR A 110 -4.76 -9.12 12.72
N GLY A 111 -4.87 -10.18 13.52
CA GLY A 111 -4.28 -10.26 14.86
C GLY A 111 -2.75 -10.32 14.86
N ARG A 112 -2.13 -10.72 13.75
CA ARG A 112 -0.66 -10.83 13.61
C ARG A 112 0.01 -9.54 13.17
N ILE A 113 -0.76 -8.53 12.78
CA ILE A 113 -0.22 -7.23 12.34
C ILE A 113 0.12 -6.40 13.57
N THR A 114 1.42 -6.24 13.84
CA THR A 114 1.97 -5.42 14.94
C THR A 114 2.83 -4.29 14.36
N PRO A 115 3.16 -3.25 15.15
CA PRO A 115 4.07 -2.20 14.71
C PRO A 115 5.43 -2.74 14.27
N GLU A 116 5.94 -3.77 14.94
CA GLU A 116 7.24 -4.40 14.63
C GLU A 116 7.19 -5.08 13.26
N VAL A 117 6.11 -5.83 12.97
CA VAL A 117 5.89 -6.47 11.66
C VAL A 117 5.79 -5.42 10.56
N LEU A 118 5.07 -4.31 10.79
CA LEU A 118 4.96 -3.23 9.82
C LEU A 118 6.29 -2.51 9.60
N LYS A 119 7.06 -2.23 10.65
CA LYS A 119 8.39 -1.63 10.55
C LYS A 119 9.35 -2.50 9.75
N GLU A 120 9.35 -3.81 10.00
CA GLU A 120 10.19 -4.75 9.26
C GLU A 120 9.77 -4.84 7.79
N PHE A 121 8.45 -4.92 7.52
CA PHE A 121 7.93 -4.91 6.17
C PHE A 121 8.30 -3.60 5.44
N TYR A 122 8.12 -2.45 6.07
CA TYR A 122 8.52 -1.16 5.54
C TYR A 122 10.02 -1.12 5.24
N ARG A 123 10.87 -1.49 6.18
CA ARG A 123 12.33 -1.51 6.03
C ARG A 123 12.78 -2.38 4.86
N THR A 124 12.09 -3.49 4.63
CA THR A 124 12.43 -4.45 3.59
C THR A 124 11.98 -4.00 2.20
N HIS A 125 10.82 -3.34 2.09
CA HIS A 125 10.17 -3.11 0.80
C HIS A 125 10.11 -1.64 0.37
N TYR A 126 10.17 -0.70 1.34
CA TYR A 126 10.05 0.73 1.06
C TYR A 126 11.41 1.42 1.12
N HIS A 127 12.04 1.57 -0.02
CA HIS A 127 13.34 2.24 -0.17
C HIS A 127 13.49 2.84 -1.58
N SER A 128 14.44 3.75 -1.74
CA SER A 128 14.65 4.48 -3.01
C SER A 128 14.93 3.57 -4.21
N GLY A 129 15.54 2.41 -4.00
CA GLY A 129 15.81 1.42 -5.06
C GLY A 129 14.58 0.62 -5.51
N ASN A 130 13.44 0.72 -4.80
CA ASN A 130 12.19 0.06 -5.12
C ASN A 130 11.03 1.06 -5.29
N CYS A 131 11.34 2.28 -5.71
CA CYS A 131 10.38 3.35 -5.89
C CYS A 131 10.44 3.89 -7.32
N SER A 132 9.28 4.06 -7.93
CA SER A 132 9.13 4.73 -9.21
C SER A 132 8.16 5.90 -9.06
N VAL A 133 8.51 7.06 -9.61
CA VAL A 133 7.69 8.26 -9.56
C VAL A 133 7.17 8.57 -10.96
N TYR A 134 5.86 8.71 -11.07
CA TYR A 134 5.17 9.09 -12.30
C TYR A 134 4.51 10.44 -12.09
N VAL A 135 4.68 11.35 -13.03
CA VAL A 135 4.14 12.71 -12.94
C VAL A 135 3.34 13.03 -14.18
N SER A 136 2.16 13.61 -14.00
CA SER A 136 1.31 14.05 -15.10
C SER A 136 0.64 15.40 -14.80
N GLY A 137 0.27 16.14 -15.86
CA GLY A 137 -0.35 17.45 -15.76
C GLY A 137 0.57 18.56 -16.26
N ASN A 138 0.51 19.74 -15.65
CA ASN A 138 1.40 20.85 -15.98
C ASN A 138 2.76 20.68 -15.29
N VAL A 139 3.59 19.80 -15.87
CA VAL A 139 4.91 19.45 -15.33
C VAL A 139 5.93 20.49 -15.76
N THR A 140 6.33 21.35 -14.85
CA THR A 140 7.37 22.36 -15.07
C THR A 140 8.74 21.87 -14.58
N PRO A 141 9.86 22.49 -15.05
CA PRO A 141 11.20 22.14 -14.54
C PRO A 141 11.34 22.26 -13.02
N GLU A 142 10.61 23.20 -12.39
CA GLU A 142 10.60 23.38 -10.94
C GLU A 142 9.94 22.19 -10.22
N ILE A 143 8.87 21.64 -10.79
CA ILE A 143 8.20 20.43 -10.25
C ILE A 143 9.15 19.25 -10.32
N VAL A 144 9.81 19.05 -11.46
CA VAL A 144 10.78 17.95 -11.62
C VAL A 144 11.92 18.09 -10.60
N ARG A 145 12.50 19.29 -10.49
CA ARG A 145 13.57 19.57 -9.52
C ARG A 145 13.12 19.29 -8.08
N CYS A 146 11.93 19.73 -7.71
CA CYS A 146 11.38 19.48 -6.39
C CYS A 146 11.26 17.97 -6.07
N ILE A 147 10.82 17.17 -7.03
CA ILE A 147 10.73 15.71 -6.87
C ILE A 147 12.13 15.10 -6.73
N GLU A 148 13.08 15.52 -7.59
CA GLU A 148 14.46 15.06 -7.51
C GLU A 148 15.10 15.39 -6.15
N GLU A 149 14.92 16.59 -5.65
CA GLU A 149 15.44 17.04 -4.36
C GLU A 149 14.79 16.29 -3.19
N GLN A 150 13.47 16.08 -3.25
CA GLN A 150 12.71 15.49 -2.16
C GLN A 150 12.78 13.95 -2.14
N ILE A 151 12.87 13.28 -3.27
CA ILE A 151 12.82 11.82 -3.35
C ILE A 151 14.02 11.24 -4.13
N GLY A 152 14.41 11.86 -5.24
CA GLY A 152 15.32 11.26 -6.22
C GLY A 152 16.79 11.31 -5.83
N ASN A 153 17.28 12.43 -5.32
CA ASN A 153 18.70 12.70 -5.11
C ASN A 153 19.26 12.12 -3.79
N SER A 154 18.44 11.58 -2.95
CA SER A 154 18.85 10.94 -1.69
C SER A 154 18.50 9.47 -1.66
N VAL A 155 19.47 8.64 -1.28
CA VAL A 155 19.19 7.26 -0.91
C VAL A 155 18.41 7.29 0.39
N TRP A 156 17.23 6.69 0.40
CA TRP A 156 16.41 6.51 1.60
C TRP A 156 15.97 5.06 1.72
N GLY A 157 15.79 4.62 2.96
CA GLY A 157 15.57 3.22 3.30
C GLY A 157 16.82 2.36 3.10
N GLU A 158 16.75 1.10 3.46
CA GLU A 158 17.83 0.13 3.25
C GLU A 158 17.70 -0.46 1.84
N ILE A 159 18.61 -0.08 0.93
CA ILE A 159 18.64 -0.71 -0.39
C ILE A 159 19.07 -2.16 -0.21
N ARG A 160 18.17 -3.07 -0.47
CA ARG A 160 18.43 -4.49 -0.58
C ARG A 160 18.29 -4.91 -2.05
N GLU A 161 19.21 -5.74 -2.54
CA GLU A 161 18.98 -6.42 -3.81
C GLU A 161 17.68 -7.24 -3.66
N MET A 162 16.64 -6.76 -4.29
CA MET A 162 15.41 -7.55 -4.42
C MET A 162 15.74 -8.74 -5.30
N SER A 163 15.88 -9.92 -4.69
CA SER A 163 15.90 -11.15 -5.48
C SER A 163 14.67 -11.16 -6.37
N LYS A 164 14.87 -11.36 -7.67
CA LYS A 164 13.73 -11.53 -8.59
C LYS A 164 12.84 -12.61 -8.00
N ILE A 165 11.64 -12.20 -7.58
CA ILE A 165 10.65 -13.14 -7.07
C ILE A 165 10.31 -14.05 -8.24
N GLN A 166 10.80 -15.28 -8.20
CA GLN A 166 10.34 -16.32 -9.10
C GLN A 166 8.96 -16.75 -8.60
N LEU A 167 7.94 -16.29 -9.30
CA LEU A 167 6.60 -16.77 -9.03
C LEU A 167 6.52 -18.24 -9.45
N PRO A 168 5.90 -19.11 -8.64
CA PRO A 168 5.64 -20.47 -9.04
C PRO A 168 4.77 -20.48 -10.31
N GLU A 169 4.91 -21.53 -11.12
CA GLU A 169 4.02 -21.72 -12.27
C GLU A 169 2.56 -21.86 -11.80
N PRO A 170 1.61 -21.23 -12.49
CA PRO A 170 0.20 -21.40 -12.17
C PRO A 170 -0.21 -22.86 -12.25
N CYS A 171 -0.92 -23.33 -11.24
CA CYS A 171 -1.47 -24.68 -11.25
C CYS A 171 -2.60 -24.74 -12.28
N ARG A 172 -2.46 -25.59 -13.32
CA ARG A 172 -3.57 -25.80 -14.25
C ARG A 172 -4.58 -26.76 -13.60
N SER A 173 -5.76 -26.25 -13.30
CA SER A 173 -6.89 -27.10 -12.92
C SER A 173 -7.34 -27.92 -14.12
N GLU A 174 -7.51 -29.24 -13.94
CA GLU A 174 -8.13 -30.09 -14.94
C GLU A 174 -9.64 -29.85 -15.07
N ASN A 175 -10.25 -29.28 -14.03
CA ASN A 175 -11.68 -28.96 -13.98
C ASN A 175 -11.94 -27.59 -14.57
N GLN A 176 -12.73 -27.53 -15.64
CA GLN A 176 -13.18 -26.28 -16.26
C GLN A 176 -14.37 -25.63 -15.53
N HIS A 177 -15.08 -26.39 -14.71
CA HIS A 177 -16.26 -25.93 -13.95
C HIS A 177 -16.10 -26.33 -12.48
N ILE A 178 -16.15 -25.33 -11.59
CA ILE A 178 -16.12 -25.52 -10.14
C ILE A 178 -17.38 -24.91 -9.58
N PHE A 179 -18.21 -25.74 -8.99
CA PHE A 179 -19.44 -25.31 -8.29
C PHE A 179 -19.15 -25.21 -6.80
N ILE A 180 -19.55 -24.11 -6.21
CA ILE A 180 -19.39 -23.83 -4.78
C ILE A 180 -20.78 -23.60 -4.23
N GLU A 181 -21.24 -24.55 -3.42
CA GLU A 181 -22.48 -24.40 -2.68
C GLU A 181 -22.22 -23.55 -1.44
N ARG A 182 -23.16 -22.69 -1.16
CA ARG A 182 -23.17 -21.88 0.06
C ARG A 182 -24.36 -22.32 0.90
N GLU A 183 -24.08 -22.69 2.14
CA GLU A 183 -25.12 -22.83 3.16
C GLU A 183 -25.54 -21.41 3.60
N ASP A 184 -26.80 -21.06 3.41
CA ASP A 184 -27.39 -19.78 3.83
C ASP A 184 -27.65 -19.75 5.34
#